data_bdc990f8463b6fee3ea6b9f162367c7f
#
_entry.id   bdc990f8463b6fee3ea6b9f162367c7f
#
_cell.length_a   1.000
_cell.length_b   1.000
_cell.length_c   1.000
_cell.angle_alpha   90.00
_cell.angle_beta   90.00
_cell.angle_gamma   90.00
#
_symmetry.space_group_name_H-M   'P 1'
#
loop_
_entity.id
_entity.type
_entity.pdbx_description
1 polymer ?
#
loop_
_entity_poly.entity_id
_entity_poly.type
_entity_poly.pdbx_seq_one_letter_code
_entity_poly.pdbx_strand_id
1 'polypeptide(L)'
;MSNQPVTLRDSLSGKTGSEVEGNPVSGLLHIFSAGEPRCVALPLPSSGTLDLGRGDGKTAMPTDPRMSRRHASVSFDGERFHIQDHGSQNGSYVDGVRIQTVLQSAAARLLRTGDSLFLFCADLRPFQRVGMQVSPDRVVGPKLQAALAQAGRAAQYGRTLHITGDSGSGKEGVARAFHEAAQASGPFVAVNCATIAPGVAERILFGAKRGAFSGAVVDSEGLIQSADGGTLFLDEVAELDQSVQAKLLRVIETREVLAMGALRPRPVNLHLCTASHRNLRQEVSSSRFREDLYFRISSPSVVVPPLRQRLDEIPWLVQLALRAIPEKLTVHTLFVEQCLLRMWPGNVRELLAETRAAAQSALGLGSSRLEPIHLSAHAGQPIDRQEEPQPPCAVLFHPPIGKKEQPDRAQIEDALRRSEGNISATARLLGLHRTQLKRLLLRYGIALGALSRDQTLDDEEGES
;
A
#
# COMPACT_ATOMS: atom_id res chain seq x y z
N MET A 1 25.25 18.40 22.37
CA MET A 1 24.90 16.98 22.57
C MET A 1 24.67 16.38 21.18
N SER A 2 25.63 15.61 20.71
CA SER A 2 25.69 15.10 19.34
C SER A 2 24.72 13.93 19.17
N ASN A 3 23.68 14.13 18.35
CA ASN A 3 22.82 13.06 17.86
C ASN A 3 23.63 12.28 16.79
N GLN A 4 24.25 11.19 17.18
CA GLN A 4 24.79 10.23 16.20
C GLN A 4 23.61 9.49 15.54
N PRO A 5 23.62 9.27 14.22
CA PRO A 5 22.59 8.48 13.56
C PRO A 5 22.74 7.02 13.99
N VAL A 6 21.68 6.47 14.59
CA VAL A 6 21.58 5.04 14.90
C VAL A 6 21.55 4.28 13.58
N THR A 7 22.56 3.44 13.35
CA THR A 7 22.64 2.60 12.13
C THR A 7 21.63 1.44 12.22
N LEU A 8 21.13 0.98 11.08
CA LEU A 8 20.19 -0.17 10.96
C LEU A 8 20.68 -1.43 11.74
N ARG A 9 21.98 -1.58 11.97
CA ARG A 9 22.57 -2.66 12.75
C ARG A 9 22.11 -2.67 14.21
N ASP A 10 21.96 -1.49 14.83
CA ASP A 10 21.59 -1.39 16.25
C ASP A 10 20.11 -1.68 16.50
N SER A 11 19.24 -1.51 15.47
CA SER A 11 17.80 -1.78 15.58
C SER A 11 17.41 -3.25 15.33
N LEU A 12 18.28 -4.03 14.67
CA LEU A 12 18.01 -5.46 14.37
C LEU A 12 18.39 -6.42 15.51
N SER A 13 19.21 -5.99 16.48
CA SER A 13 19.65 -6.81 17.62
C SER A 13 18.72 -6.78 18.83
N GLY A 14 17.64 -5.99 18.80
CA GLY A 14 16.75 -5.76 19.93
C GLY A 14 15.43 -6.50 19.85
N LYS A 15 15.34 -7.66 20.50
CA LYS A 15 14.13 -8.35 21.00
C LYS A 15 12.99 -8.64 20.00
N THR A 16 12.78 -9.94 19.79
CA THR A 16 11.60 -10.60 19.20
C THR A 16 10.30 -9.81 19.43
N GLY A 17 9.61 -9.55 18.30
CA GLY A 17 8.30 -8.89 18.33
C GLY A 17 7.26 -9.72 19.10
N SER A 18 7.05 -9.38 20.36
CA SER A 18 5.82 -9.71 21.07
C SER A 18 4.70 -8.83 20.48
N GLU A 19 3.57 -9.45 20.18
CA GLU A 19 2.29 -8.80 19.96
C GLU A 19 2.09 -7.68 20.97
N VAL A 20 1.47 -6.59 20.54
CA VAL A 20 1.25 -5.39 21.35
C VAL A 20 0.27 -5.74 22.46
N GLU A 21 0.77 -6.31 23.57
CA GLU A 21 -0.01 -6.52 24.77
C GLU A 21 -0.47 -5.16 25.32
N GLY A 22 -1.76 -5.02 25.54
CA GLY A 22 -2.41 -3.82 26.06
C GLY A 22 -3.43 -3.22 25.08
N ASN A 23 -4.37 -2.45 25.61
CA ASN A 23 -5.40 -1.78 24.81
C ASN A 23 -4.79 -0.71 23.91
N PRO A 24 -5.33 -0.49 22.67
CA PRO A 24 -4.89 0.58 21.78
C PRO A 24 -5.02 1.94 22.47
N VAL A 25 -4.04 2.82 22.19
CA VAL A 25 -4.01 4.19 22.74
C VAL A 25 -4.41 5.14 21.62
N SER A 26 -5.68 5.53 21.60
CA SER A 26 -6.19 6.50 20.63
C SER A 26 -5.64 7.89 20.90
N GLY A 27 -5.49 8.70 19.85
CA GLY A 27 -5.00 10.06 20.02
C GLY A 27 -4.71 10.78 18.72
N LEU A 28 -3.96 11.87 18.85
CA LEU A 28 -3.47 12.68 17.76
C LEU A 28 -1.96 12.49 17.60
N LEU A 29 -1.52 12.34 16.36
CA LEU A 29 -0.10 12.43 16.03
C LEU A 29 0.19 13.79 15.41
N HIS A 30 0.93 14.65 16.09
CA HIS A 30 1.38 15.94 15.59
C HIS A 30 2.50 15.70 14.57
N ILE A 31 2.25 16.01 13.30
CA ILE A 31 3.13 15.64 12.18
C ILE A 31 3.83 16.81 11.51
N PHE A 32 3.33 18.05 11.69
CA PHE A 32 3.92 19.23 11.06
C PHE A 32 3.55 20.49 11.81
N SER A 33 4.50 21.42 11.97
CA SER A 33 4.25 22.74 12.53
C SER A 33 5.38 23.71 12.18
N ALA A 34 5.02 24.96 11.92
CA ALA A 34 5.97 26.07 11.66
C ALA A 34 7.02 25.76 10.57
N GLY A 35 6.60 25.10 9.49
CA GLY A 35 7.46 24.77 8.35
C GLY A 35 8.27 23.47 8.51
N GLU A 36 8.16 22.78 9.65
CA GLU A 36 8.99 21.62 9.98
C GLU A 36 8.15 20.35 10.28
N PRO A 37 8.59 19.16 9.81
CA PRO A 37 8.01 17.89 10.19
C PRO A 37 8.16 17.61 11.69
N ARG A 38 7.19 16.90 12.25
CA ARG A 38 7.14 16.48 13.65
C ARG A 38 6.69 15.02 13.76
N CYS A 39 6.95 14.42 14.90
CA CYS A 39 6.40 13.11 15.26
C CYS A 39 6.18 13.11 16.77
N VAL A 40 5.10 13.74 17.22
CA VAL A 40 4.75 13.85 18.64
C VAL A 40 3.40 13.20 18.87
N ALA A 41 3.38 12.13 19.64
CA ALA A 41 2.16 11.43 20.03
C ALA A 41 1.45 12.16 21.17
N LEU A 42 0.20 12.51 20.97
CA LEU A 42 -0.69 13.15 21.94
C LEU A 42 -1.84 12.20 22.28
N PRO A 43 -1.71 11.37 23.32
CA PRO A 43 -2.75 10.42 23.69
C PRO A 43 -3.98 11.14 24.20
N LEU A 44 -5.15 10.63 23.81
CA LEU A 44 -6.42 11.05 24.38
C LEU A 44 -6.59 10.44 25.77
N PRO A 45 -7.09 11.19 26.76
CA PRO A 45 -7.43 10.62 28.06
C PRO A 45 -8.56 9.60 27.90
N SER A 46 -8.54 8.56 28.73
CA SER A 46 -9.53 7.47 28.71
C SER A 46 -10.97 7.97 28.96
N SER A 47 -11.10 9.07 29.68
CA SER A 47 -12.35 9.81 29.88
C SER A 47 -12.01 11.30 29.83
N GLY A 48 -12.68 12.04 28.95
CA GLY A 48 -12.46 13.48 28.81
C GLY A 48 -11.97 13.91 27.42
N THR A 49 -11.46 15.10 27.36
CA THR A 49 -11.02 15.76 26.13
C THR A 49 -9.54 16.13 26.19
N LEU A 50 -8.86 16.07 25.06
CA LEU A 50 -7.55 16.65 24.85
C LEU A 50 -7.72 18.08 24.36
N ASP A 51 -7.35 19.06 25.15
CA ASP A 51 -7.36 20.46 24.74
C ASP A 51 -6.12 20.78 23.90
N LEU A 52 -6.37 21.32 22.71
CA LEU A 52 -5.37 21.81 21.79
C LEU A 52 -5.26 23.32 21.90
N GLY A 53 -4.05 23.80 22.05
CA GLY A 53 -3.78 25.23 22.09
C GLY A 53 -2.30 25.54 21.91
N ARG A 54 -1.98 26.82 21.74
CA ARG A 54 -0.61 27.26 21.58
C ARG A 54 0.19 26.96 22.85
N GLY A 55 1.19 26.06 22.70
CA GLY A 55 2.10 25.68 23.77
C GLY A 55 3.08 26.78 24.15
N ASP A 56 3.69 26.63 25.32
CA ASP A 56 4.72 27.53 25.89
C ASP A 56 6.15 27.02 25.63
N GLY A 57 6.29 25.97 24.81
CA GLY A 57 7.56 25.29 24.52
C GLY A 57 8.03 24.30 25.61
N LYS A 58 7.31 24.19 26.73
CA LYS A 58 7.57 23.24 27.81
C LYS A 58 6.69 22.01 27.77
N THR A 59 5.60 22.09 27.02
CA THR A 59 4.62 21.03 26.83
C THR A 59 4.79 20.36 25.45
N ALA A 60 4.17 19.21 25.24
CA ALA A 60 4.10 18.55 23.93
C ALA A 60 3.25 19.32 22.89
N MET A 61 2.56 20.39 23.31
CA MET A 61 1.74 21.23 22.45
C MET A 61 2.58 22.10 21.52
N PRO A 62 2.11 22.38 20.27
CA PRO A 62 2.83 23.22 19.34
C PRO A 62 3.03 24.66 19.85
N THR A 63 4.19 25.24 19.59
CA THR A 63 4.47 26.68 19.82
C THR A 63 4.04 27.52 18.62
N ASP A 64 2.96 27.15 17.96
CA ASP A 64 2.44 27.78 16.76
C ASP A 64 1.77 29.14 17.08
N PRO A 65 2.30 30.27 16.56
CA PRO A 65 1.73 31.60 16.84
C PRO A 65 0.34 31.79 16.22
N ARG A 66 -0.03 31.03 15.19
CA ARG A 66 -1.36 31.07 14.57
C ARG A 66 -2.39 30.22 15.31
N MET A 67 -1.97 29.46 16.29
CA MET A 67 -2.85 28.70 17.15
C MET A 67 -3.30 29.56 18.33
N SER A 68 -4.60 29.60 18.64
CA SER A 68 -5.13 30.26 19.82
C SER A 68 -4.67 29.54 21.10
N ARG A 69 -4.59 30.22 22.25
CA ARG A 69 -4.21 29.62 23.54
C ARG A 69 -5.14 28.43 23.91
N ARG A 70 -6.43 28.59 23.67
CA ARG A 70 -7.44 27.54 23.70
C ARG A 70 -8.07 27.51 22.32
N HIS A 71 -7.66 26.53 21.49
CA HIS A 71 -8.03 26.50 20.08
C HIS A 71 -9.17 25.51 19.81
N ALA A 72 -8.94 24.27 20.14
CA ALA A 72 -9.91 23.19 19.93
C ALA A 72 -9.78 22.13 21.03
N SER A 73 -10.78 21.29 21.16
CA SER A 73 -10.70 20.09 21.98
C SER A 73 -11.09 18.86 21.17
N VAL A 74 -10.47 17.72 21.48
CA VAL A 74 -10.69 16.43 20.80
C VAL A 74 -10.94 15.34 21.83
N SER A 75 -11.96 14.54 21.61
CA SER A 75 -12.23 13.31 22.36
C SER A 75 -12.57 12.16 21.43
N PHE A 76 -12.56 10.94 21.93
CA PHE A 76 -12.89 9.72 21.19
C PHE A 76 -13.79 8.84 22.03
N ASP A 77 -14.91 8.40 21.49
CA ASP A 77 -15.91 7.58 22.19
C ASP A 77 -15.75 6.07 21.97
N GLY A 78 -14.72 5.66 21.24
CA GLY A 78 -14.49 4.27 20.82
C GLY A 78 -14.81 4.01 19.36
N GLU A 79 -15.63 4.85 18.72
CA GLU A 79 -16.02 4.75 17.32
C GLU A 79 -15.70 6.01 16.52
N ARG A 80 -15.91 7.19 17.12
CA ARG A 80 -15.84 8.49 16.46
C ARG A 80 -14.96 9.48 17.22
N PHE A 81 -14.28 10.32 16.49
CA PHE A 81 -13.63 11.51 17.04
C PHE A 81 -14.64 12.65 17.11
N HIS A 82 -14.68 13.31 18.25
CA HIS A 82 -15.46 14.52 18.51
C HIS A 82 -14.48 15.69 18.57
N ILE A 83 -14.65 16.65 17.69
CA ILE A 83 -13.77 17.80 17.56
C ILE A 83 -14.61 19.05 17.79
N GLN A 84 -14.21 19.91 18.72
CA GLN A 84 -14.86 21.17 19.03
C GLN A 84 -13.87 22.33 18.88
N ASP A 85 -14.22 23.33 18.02
CA ASP A 85 -13.48 24.59 17.95
C ASP A 85 -14.02 25.54 19.03
N HIS A 86 -13.12 26.21 19.75
CA HIS A 86 -13.46 27.13 20.85
C HIS A 86 -13.50 28.61 20.42
N GLY A 87 -13.97 28.87 19.20
CA GLY A 87 -13.98 30.21 18.64
C GLY A 87 -12.58 30.71 18.29
N SER A 88 -11.77 29.80 17.76
CA SER A 88 -10.37 30.13 17.44
C SER A 88 -10.25 31.17 16.34
N GLN A 89 -9.21 32.02 16.40
CA GLN A 89 -8.99 33.11 15.46
C GLN A 89 -8.83 32.62 14.01
N ASN A 90 -8.07 31.53 13.82
CA ASN A 90 -7.77 31.00 12.48
C ASN A 90 -8.64 29.80 12.09
N GLY A 91 -9.52 29.33 12.97
CA GLY A 91 -10.42 28.19 12.74
C GLY A 91 -9.71 26.83 12.78
N SER A 92 -10.50 25.80 13.00
CA SER A 92 -10.11 24.40 12.91
C SER A 92 -10.62 23.77 11.62
N TYR A 93 -9.82 22.91 10.99
CA TYR A 93 -10.15 22.26 9.71
C TYR A 93 -9.95 20.77 9.84
N VAL A 94 -10.92 19.98 9.39
CA VAL A 94 -10.84 18.52 9.31
C VAL A 94 -10.90 18.10 7.86
N ASP A 95 -9.90 17.36 7.41
CA ASP A 95 -9.73 16.93 6.01
C ASP A 95 -9.89 18.10 5.01
N GLY A 96 -9.33 19.27 5.35
CA GLY A 96 -9.37 20.49 4.54
C GLY A 96 -10.66 21.32 4.66
N VAL A 97 -11.69 20.84 5.36
CA VAL A 97 -12.97 21.52 5.54
C VAL A 97 -13.02 22.20 6.90
N ARG A 98 -13.36 23.50 6.91
CA ARG A 98 -13.50 24.26 8.16
C ARG A 98 -14.68 23.73 8.97
N ILE A 99 -14.46 23.42 10.25
CA ILE A 99 -15.55 23.12 11.18
C ILE A 99 -16.10 24.40 11.78
N GLN A 100 -17.42 24.48 11.94
CA GLN A 100 -18.06 25.68 12.49
C GLN A 100 -17.99 25.69 14.02
N THR A 101 -18.38 24.59 14.67
CA THR A 101 -18.37 24.49 16.14
C THR A 101 -17.97 23.10 16.59
N VAL A 102 -18.72 22.07 16.18
CA VAL A 102 -18.49 20.67 16.55
C VAL A 102 -18.59 19.79 15.30
N LEU A 103 -17.70 18.82 15.21
CA LEU A 103 -17.71 17.76 14.21
C LEU A 103 -17.58 16.41 14.91
N GLN A 104 -18.37 15.41 14.48
CA GLN A 104 -18.22 14.01 14.86
C GLN A 104 -17.91 13.19 13.60
N SER A 105 -16.82 12.45 13.59
CA SER A 105 -16.42 11.66 12.42
C SER A 105 -15.65 10.41 12.82
N ALA A 106 -16.04 9.25 12.23
CA ALA A 106 -15.28 8.02 12.25
C ALA A 106 -14.23 7.98 11.13
N ALA A 107 -14.38 8.82 10.11
CA ALA A 107 -13.52 8.84 8.92
C ALA A 107 -12.50 9.99 8.92
N ALA A 108 -12.48 10.84 9.95
CA ALA A 108 -11.52 11.95 10.05
C ALA A 108 -10.07 11.43 10.03
N ARG A 109 -9.24 12.00 9.16
CA ARG A 109 -7.84 11.61 9.00
C ARG A 109 -6.89 12.70 9.46
N LEU A 110 -7.19 13.96 9.15
CA LEU A 110 -6.31 15.10 9.33
C LEU A 110 -7.04 16.25 10.03
N LEU A 111 -6.43 16.79 11.07
CA LEU A 111 -6.85 18.03 11.74
C LEU A 111 -5.78 19.09 11.52
N ARG A 112 -6.20 20.29 11.10
CA ARG A 112 -5.37 21.50 11.07
C ARG A 112 -5.91 22.55 12.04
N THR A 113 -5.01 23.06 12.89
CA THR A 113 -5.26 24.21 13.79
C THR A 113 -4.09 25.18 13.67
N GLY A 114 -4.36 26.40 13.20
CA GLY A 114 -3.28 27.33 12.84
C GLY A 114 -2.40 26.80 11.72
N ASP A 115 -1.09 26.76 11.94
CA ASP A 115 -0.08 26.18 11.05
C ASP A 115 0.40 24.78 11.53
N SER A 116 -0.39 24.10 12.36
CA SER A 116 -0.09 22.77 12.89
C SER A 116 -1.04 21.71 12.33
N LEU A 117 -0.48 20.55 11.96
CA LEU A 117 -1.18 19.39 11.37
C LEU A 117 -1.11 18.18 12.30
N PHE A 118 -2.23 17.52 12.48
CA PHE A 118 -2.37 16.34 13.33
C PHE A 118 -3.11 15.23 12.57
N LEU A 119 -2.62 13.99 12.67
CA LEU A 119 -3.35 12.81 12.21
C LEU A 119 -4.16 12.22 13.35
N PHE A 120 -5.40 11.83 13.09
CA PHE A 120 -6.19 11.01 13.99
C PHE A 120 -5.69 9.58 13.96
N CYS A 121 -5.32 9.04 15.10
CA CYS A 121 -4.77 7.71 15.25
C CYS A 121 -5.60 6.88 16.22
N ALA A 122 -6.04 5.71 15.78
CA ALA A 122 -6.69 4.74 16.65
C ALA A 122 -5.69 4.09 17.63
N ASP A 123 -4.40 4.06 17.26
CA ASP A 123 -3.33 3.52 18.11
C ASP A 123 -2.02 4.28 17.91
N LEU A 124 -1.58 4.97 18.95
CA LEU A 124 -0.31 5.74 18.98
C LEU A 124 0.91 4.91 19.41
N ARG A 125 0.73 3.71 19.94
CA ARG A 125 1.83 2.88 20.46
C ARG A 125 2.96 2.64 19.47
N PRO A 126 2.71 2.38 18.16
CA PRO A 126 3.78 2.24 17.19
C PRO A 126 4.67 3.48 17.09
N PHE A 127 4.08 4.68 17.16
CA PHE A 127 4.83 5.95 17.12
C PHE A 127 5.60 6.21 18.40
N GLN A 128 5.08 5.81 19.56
CA GLN A 128 5.76 5.94 20.85
C GLN A 128 6.95 4.99 20.97
N ARG A 129 6.87 3.79 20.36
CA ARG A 129 7.93 2.76 20.43
C ARG A 129 9.06 2.99 19.43
N VAL A 130 8.71 3.27 18.18
CA VAL A 130 9.67 3.31 17.06
C VAL A 130 9.88 4.74 16.58
N GLY A 131 8.83 5.57 16.58
CA GLY A 131 8.85 6.92 16.02
C GLY A 131 9.10 6.93 14.52
N MET A 132 9.64 8.06 14.04
CA MET A 132 10.07 8.23 12.65
C MET A 132 11.58 8.05 12.56
N GLN A 133 12.03 7.20 11.65
CA GLN A 133 13.45 7.04 11.32
C GLN A 133 13.75 7.82 10.04
N VAL A 134 14.60 8.83 10.14
CA VAL A 134 14.93 9.72 9.03
C VAL A 134 16.43 9.70 8.81
N SER A 135 16.84 9.26 7.61
CA SER A 135 18.21 9.32 7.13
C SER A 135 18.33 10.30 5.95
N PRO A 136 19.54 10.59 5.45
CA PRO A 136 19.72 11.50 4.32
C PRO A 136 18.95 11.12 3.05
N ASP A 137 18.69 9.84 2.84
CA ASP A 137 18.12 9.24 1.64
C ASP A 137 16.78 8.50 1.88
N ARG A 138 16.37 8.33 3.13
CA ARG A 138 15.25 7.48 3.49
C ARG A 138 14.43 8.03 4.65
N VAL A 139 13.11 7.84 4.54
CA VAL A 139 12.12 8.07 5.61
C VAL A 139 11.39 6.75 5.87
N VAL A 140 11.31 6.36 7.13
CA VAL A 140 10.69 5.10 7.57
C VAL A 140 9.79 5.37 8.78
N GLY A 141 8.49 5.31 8.55
CA GLY A 141 7.49 5.33 9.61
C GLY A 141 7.21 3.93 10.18
N PRO A 142 6.41 3.82 11.25
CA PRO A 142 6.17 2.56 11.95
C PRO A 142 5.61 1.43 11.05
N LYS A 143 4.74 1.76 10.10
CA LYS A 143 4.16 0.74 9.19
C LYS A 143 5.20 0.18 8.23
N LEU A 144 6.06 1.03 7.67
CA LEU A 144 7.15 0.57 6.81
C LEU A 144 8.19 -0.20 7.63
N GLN A 145 8.49 0.25 8.84
CA GLN A 145 9.39 -0.46 9.77
C GLN A 145 8.90 -1.89 10.05
N ALA A 146 7.60 -2.09 10.23
CA ALA A 146 7.02 -3.42 10.41
C ALA A 146 7.27 -4.33 9.19
N ALA A 147 7.12 -3.80 7.96
CA ALA A 147 7.41 -4.53 6.74
C ALA A 147 8.91 -4.87 6.60
N LEU A 148 9.82 -3.93 6.92
CA LEU A 148 11.26 -4.18 6.94
C LEU A 148 11.65 -5.25 7.97
N ALA A 149 11.08 -5.19 9.17
CA ALA A 149 11.30 -6.19 10.22
C ALA A 149 10.77 -7.58 9.82
N GLN A 150 9.63 -7.64 9.09
CA GLN A 150 9.10 -8.90 8.57
C GLN A 150 10.03 -9.50 7.51
N ALA A 151 10.59 -8.68 6.62
CA ALA A 151 11.59 -9.12 5.64
C ALA A 151 12.86 -9.64 6.33
N GLY A 152 13.34 -8.94 7.36
CA GLY A 152 14.48 -9.38 8.14
C GLY A 152 14.26 -10.73 8.84
N ARG A 153 13.07 -10.97 9.40
CA ARG A 153 12.72 -12.30 9.95
C ARG A 153 12.67 -13.37 8.86
N ALA A 154 12.09 -13.07 7.69
CA ALA A 154 12.03 -14.02 6.59
C ALA A 154 13.42 -14.48 6.15
N ALA A 155 14.43 -13.62 6.18
CA ALA A 155 15.80 -13.93 5.82
C ALA A 155 16.47 -14.96 6.75
N GLN A 156 16.03 -15.05 8.01
CA GLN A 156 16.56 -16.02 8.99
C GLN A 156 16.08 -17.46 8.74
N TYR A 157 14.91 -17.60 8.09
CA TYR A 157 14.26 -18.90 7.92
C TYR A 157 14.26 -19.41 6.48
N GLY A 158 14.59 -18.57 5.51
CA GLY A 158 14.52 -18.96 4.11
C GLY A 158 15.37 -18.11 3.18
N ARG A 159 15.50 -18.58 1.93
CA ARG A 159 16.28 -17.91 0.89
C ARG A 159 15.41 -17.22 -0.15
N THR A 160 14.10 -17.27 -0.01
CA THR A 160 13.15 -16.61 -0.92
C THR A 160 12.29 -15.64 -0.16
N LEU A 161 11.94 -14.52 -0.79
CA LEU A 161 10.99 -13.56 -0.28
C LEU A 161 10.17 -13.00 -1.45
N HIS A 162 8.84 -12.99 -1.30
CA HIS A 162 7.96 -12.27 -2.22
C HIS A 162 7.48 -10.96 -1.60
N ILE A 163 7.59 -9.86 -2.36
CA ILE A 163 7.23 -8.52 -1.91
C ILE A 163 6.07 -8.01 -2.76
N THR A 164 4.94 -7.74 -2.12
CA THR A 164 3.78 -7.14 -2.80
C THR A 164 3.60 -5.69 -2.39
N GLY A 165 3.13 -4.87 -3.29
CA GLY A 165 2.84 -3.45 -3.02
C GLY A 165 2.76 -2.63 -4.29
N ASP A 166 2.08 -1.50 -4.18
CA ASP A 166 1.86 -0.58 -5.30
C ASP A 166 3.18 -0.08 -5.91
N SER A 167 3.15 0.36 -7.17
CA SER A 167 4.32 0.97 -7.81
C SER A 167 4.79 2.20 -7.03
N GLY A 168 6.11 2.36 -6.88
CA GLY A 168 6.71 3.49 -6.13
C GLY A 168 6.53 3.44 -4.61
N SER A 169 6.02 2.35 -4.02
CA SER A 169 5.83 2.21 -2.57
C SER A 169 7.13 1.94 -1.78
N GLY A 170 8.23 1.55 -2.45
CA GLY A 170 9.51 1.27 -1.81
C GLY A 170 9.83 -0.22 -1.66
N LYS A 171 9.35 -1.09 -2.55
CA LYS A 171 9.60 -2.55 -2.55
C LYS A 171 11.10 -2.89 -2.54
N GLU A 172 11.92 -2.16 -3.29
CA GLU A 172 13.39 -2.36 -3.31
C GLU A 172 14.03 -2.17 -1.93
N GLY A 173 13.55 -1.19 -1.14
CA GLY A 173 14.04 -0.99 0.23
C GLY A 173 13.79 -2.18 1.14
N VAL A 174 12.68 -2.91 0.95
CA VAL A 174 12.36 -4.14 1.68
C VAL A 174 13.24 -5.30 1.22
N ALA A 175 13.54 -5.40 -0.09
CA ALA A 175 14.48 -6.39 -0.63
C ALA A 175 15.91 -6.17 -0.12
N ARG A 176 16.36 -4.93 0.02
CA ARG A 176 17.67 -4.60 0.62
C ARG A 176 17.73 -4.98 2.11
N ALA A 177 16.67 -4.72 2.87
CA ALA A 177 16.59 -5.14 4.27
C ALA A 177 16.64 -6.68 4.42
N PHE A 178 16.02 -7.43 3.50
CA PHE A 178 16.15 -8.87 3.45
C PHE A 178 17.60 -9.31 3.17
N HIS A 179 18.27 -8.71 2.18
CA HIS A 179 19.67 -9.00 1.84
C HIS A 179 20.60 -8.73 3.03
N GLU A 180 20.47 -7.58 3.69
CA GLU A 180 21.25 -7.21 4.87
C GLU A 180 21.05 -8.21 6.03
N ALA A 181 19.80 -8.59 6.27
CA ALA A 181 19.46 -9.55 7.34
C ALA A 181 19.89 -11.00 7.04
N ALA A 182 19.96 -11.37 5.76
CA ALA A 182 20.50 -12.65 5.32
C ALA A 182 22.01 -12.76 5.52
N GLN A 183 22.71 -11.67 5.82
CA GLN A 183 24.17 -11.57 5.92
C GLN A 183 24.89 -12.20 4.70
N ALA A 184 24.27 -12.03 3.53
CA ALA A 184 24.81 -12.55 2.28
C ALA A 184 26.16 -11.86 1.98
N SER A 185 27.20 -12.67 1.67
CA SER A 185 28.56 -12.15 1.39
C SER A 185 28.72 -11.61 -0.02
N GLY A 186 27.85 -12.04 -0.93
CA GLY A 186 27.83 -11.60 -2.33
C GLY A 186 27.00 -10.32 -2.55
N PRO A 187 26.90 -9.85 -3.80
CA PRO A 187 26.27 -8.60 -4.13
C PRO A 187 24.72 -8.66 -4.05
N PHE A 188 24.11 -7.47 -3.90
CA PHE A 188 22.69 -7.26 -4.16
C PHE A 188 22.52 -6.86 -5.64
N VAL A 189 21.96 -7.76 -6.44
CA VAL A 189 21.71 -7.56 -7.87
C VAL A 189 20.21 -7.32 -8.08
N ALA A 190 19.83 -6.13 -8.52
CA ALA A 190 18.45 -5.76 -8.77
C ALA A 190 18.18 -5.60 -10.26
N VAL A 191 17.06 -6.12 -10.72
CA VAL A 191 16.58 -5.95 -12.09
C VAL A 191 15.07 -5.77 -12.12
N ASN A 192 14.60 -4.81 -12.91
CA ASN A 192 13.18 -4.63 -13.18
C ASN A 192 12.84 -5.41 -14.46
N CYS A 193 12.02 -6.46 -14.31
CA CYS A 193 11.64 -7.35 -15.40
C CYS A 193 10.79 -6.64 -16.47
N ALA A 194 10.04 -5.59 -16.10
CA ALA A 194 9.26 -4.79 -17.05
C ALA A 194 10.12 -3.94 -18.01
N THR A 195 11.38 -3.69 -17.69
CA THR A 195 12.30 -2.93 -18.56
C THR A 195 13.06 -3.81 -19.57
N ILE A 196 12.93 -5.12 -19.44
CA ILE A 196 13.61 -6.07 -20.31
C ILE A 196 12.74 -6.32 -21.56
N ALA A 197 13.33 -6.08 -22.73
CA ALA A 197 12.64 -6.34 -23.98
C ALA A 197 12.28 -7.84 -24.14
N PRO A 198 11.12 -8.19 -24.73
CA PRO A 198 10.75 -9.56 -25.00
C PRO A 198 11.85 -10.33 -25.77
N GLY A 199 12.12 -11.58 -25.39
CA GLY A 199 13.16 -12.42 -26.01
C GLY A 199 14.60 -12.14 -25.54
N VAL A 200 14.84 -11.08 -24.75
CA VAL A 200 16.19 -10.75 -24.24
C VAL A 200 16.37 -11.18 -22.78
N ALA A 201 15.28 -11.37 -22.06
CA ALA A 201 15.27 -11.70 -20.64
C ALA A 201 16.08 -12.95 -20.31
N GLU A 202 15.99 -13.98 -21.16
CA GLU A 202 16.75 -15.21 -20.98
C GLU A 202 18.27 -14.96 -20.97
N ARG A 203 18.77 -14.19 -21.94
CA ARG A 203 20.19 -13.85 -22.03
C ARG A 203 20.65 -13.01 -20.83
N ILE A 204 19.86 -12.04 -20.43
CA ILE A 204 20.19 -11.16 -19.31
C ILE A 204 20.26 -11.93 -18.00
N LEU A 205 19.26 -12.79 -17.74
CA LEU A 205 19.18 -13.51 -16.46
C LEU A 205 20.14 -14.70 -16.41
N PHE A 206 20.22 -15.53 -17.45
CA PHE A 206 20.96 -16.80 -17.43
C PHE A 206 22.32 -16.74 -18.11
N GLY A 207 22.60 -15.65 -18.89
CA GLY A 207 23.82 -15.52 -19.67
C GLY A 207 23.80 -16.33 -20.96
N ALA A 208 24.85 -16.16 -21.79
CA ALA A 208 24.99 -16.88 -23.04
C ALA A 208 26.45 -17.22 -23.33
N LYS A 209 26.69 -18.35 -23.97
CA LYS A 209 27.97 -18.74 -24.52
C LYS A 209 28.16 -18.20 -25.94
N ARG A 210 29.36 -18.01 -26.35
CA ARG A 210 29.73 -17.67 -27.74
C ARG A 210 29.08 -18.67 -28.71
N GLY A 211 28.42 -18.15 -29.73
CA GLY A 211 27.71 -18.95 -30.73
C GLY A 211 26.32 -19.46 -30.32
N ALA A 212 25.80 -19.09 -29.13
CA ALA A 212 24.47 -19.51 -28.67
C ALA A 212 23.32 -18.96 -29.52
N PHE A 213 23.53 -17.85 -30.19
CA PHE A 213 22.60 -17.22 -31.14
C PHE A 213 23.34 -16.37 -32.17
N SER A 214 22.68 -15.94 -33.25
CA SER A 214 23.26 -15.09 -34.25
C SER A 214 23.66 -13.74 -33.64
N GLY A 215 24.99 -13.45 -33.60
CA GLY A 215 25.54 -12.27 -32.93
C GLY A 215 26.15 -12.51 -31.53
N ALA A 216 26.14 -13.73 -31.01
CA ALA A 216 26.83 -14.08 -29.76
C ALA A 216 28.36 -14.23 -30.04
N VAL A 217 29.09 -13.12 -30.06
CA VAL A 217 30.55 -13.09 -30.38
C VAL A 217 31.40 -13.46 -29.18
N VAL A 218 30.94 -13.17 -27.96
CA VAL A 218 31.62 -13.43 -26.68
C VAL A 218 30.71 -14.10 -25.69
N ASP A 219 31.30 -14.77 -24.69
CA ASP A 219 30.56 -15.27 -23.52
C ASP A 219 30.03 -14.07 -22.72
N SER A 220 28.76 -14.13 -22.30
CA SER A 220 28.15 -13.15 -21.41
C SER A 220 27.65 -13.83 -20.15
N GLU A 221 28.06 -13.31 -18.99
CA GLU A 221 27.56 -13.75 -17.70
C GLU A 221 26.14 -13.19 -17.46
N GLY A 222 25.26 -13.98 -16.88
CA GLY A 222 23.90 -13.57 -16.53
C GLY A 222 23.81 -13.01 -15.12
N LEU A 223 22.72 -12.30 -14.83
CA LEU A 223 22.48 -11.68 -13.52
C LEU A 223 22.38 -12.72 -12.38
N ILE A 224 21.94 -13.96 -12.68
CA ILE A 224 21.87 -15.04 -11.70
C ILE A 224 23.28 -15.42 -11.24
N GLN A 225 24.24 -15.54 -12.16
CA GLN A 225 25.64 -15.82 -11.82
C GLN A 225 26.27 -14.63 -11.09
N SER A 226 25.99 -13.41 -11.55
CA SER A 226 26.50 -12.18 -10.91
C SER A 226 25.98 -11.99 -9.48
N ALA A 227 24.84 -12.60 -9.13
CA ALA A 227 24.27 -12.57 -7.79
C ALA A 227 24.74 -13.73 -6.87
N ASP A 228 25.69 -14.56 -7.34
CA ASP A 228 26.16 -15.72 -6.57
C ASP A 228 26.74 -15.30 -5.20
N GLY A 229 26.39 -16.02 -4.16
CA GLY A 229 26.69 -15.69 -2.76
C GLY A 229 25.88 -14.52 -2.18
N GLY A 230 25.10 -13.84 -2.99
CA GLY A 230 24.35 -12.62 -2.67
C GLY A 230 22.85 -12.76 -2.76
N THR A 231 22.20 -11.72 -3.26
CA THR A 231 20.73 -11.67 -3.44
C THR A 231 20.39 -11.15 -4.83
N LEU A 232 19.58 -11.92 -5.56
CA LEU A 232 18.93 -11.48 -6.78
C LEU A 232 17.55 -10.91 -6.44
N PHE A 233 17.30 -9.66 -6.83
CA PHE A 233 16.01 -9.00 -6.70
C PHE A 233 15.36 -8.83 -8.07
N LEU A 234 14.24 -9.52 -8.30
CA LEU A 234 13.42 -9.42 -9.51
C LEU A 234 12.20 -8.55 -9.23
N ASP A 235 12.25 -7.27 -9.62
CA ASP A 235 11.09 -6.39 -9.55
C ASP A 235 10.16 -6.64 -10.74
N GLU A 236 8.86 -6.58 -10.52
CA GLU A 236 7.80 -6.85 -11.49
C GLU A 236 7.94 -8.24 -12.14
N VAL A 237 8.12 -9.28 -11.31
CA VAL A 237 8.34 -10.67 -11.75
C VAL A 237 7.20 -11.22 -12.63
N ALA A 238 5.99 -10.67 -12.52
CA ALA A 238 4.84 -11.01 -13.35
C ALA A 238 5.02 -10.69 -14.84
N GLU A 239 5.99 -9.82 -15.19
CA GLU A 239 6.29 -9.44 -16.59
C GLU A 239 7.21 -10.43 -17.31
N LEU A 240 7.73 -11.46 -16.61
CA LEU A 240 8.58 -12.47 -17.23
C LEU A 240 7.78 -13.40 -18.15
N ASP A 241 8.33 -13.70 -19.31
CA ASP A 241 7.78 -14.70 -20.23
C ASP A 241 7.72 -16.09 -19.58
N GLN A 242 6.77 -16.93 -19.96
CA GLN A 242 6.59 -18.28 -19.40
C GLN A 242 7.83 -19.18 -19.58
N SER A 243 8.58 -19.02 -20.67
CA SER A 243 9.85 -19.74 -20.91
C SER A 243 10.91 -19.39 -19.88
N VAL A 244 11.01 -18.10 -19.53
CA VAL A 244 11.93 -17.58 -18.50
C VAL A 244 11.47 -18.02 -17.12
N GLN A 245 10.17 -18.01 -16.85
CA GLN A 245 9.60 -18.51 -15.60
C GLN A 245 9.96 -19.99 -15.36
N ALA A 246 9.87 -20.84 -16.39
CA ALA A 246 10.25 -22.26 -16.29
C ALA A 246 11.73 -22.48 -15.96
N LYS A 247 12.61 -21.67 -16.58
CA LYS A 247 14.06 -21.72 -16.28
C LYS A 247 14.39 -21.20 -14.89
N LEU A 248 13.70 -20.12 -14.45
CA LEU A 248 13.86 -19.57 -13.11
C LEU A 248 13.46 -20.62 -12.05
N LEU A 249 12.33 -21.32 -12.25
CA LEU A 249 11.93 -22.42 -11.36
C LEU A 249 13.02 -23.46 -11.22
N ARG A 250 13.61 -23.89 -12.34
CA ARG A 250 14.71 -24.85 -12.32
C ARG A 250 15.89 -24.36 -11.48
N VAL A 251 16.29 -23.08 -11.64
CA VAL A 251 17.39 -22.52 -10.82
C VAL A 251 17.07 -22.56 -9.32
N ILE A 252 15.82 -22.24 -8.95
CA ILE A 252 15.39 -22.24 -7.55
C ILE A 252 15.45 -23.67 -6.95
N GLU A 253 15.08 -24.68 -7.75
CA GLU A 253 15.03 -26.08 -7.33
C GLU A 253 16.39 -26.76 -7.29
N THR A 254 17.16 -26.62 -8.37
CA THR A 254 18.44 -27.35 -8.53
C THR A 254 19.63 -26.59 -7.98
N ARG A 255 19.49 -25.27 -7.74
CA ARG A 255 20.63 -24.40 -7.40
C ARG A 255 21.69 -24.36 -8.48
N GLU A 256 21.29 -24.54 -9.72
CA GLU A 256 22.17 -24.52 -10.89
C GLU A 256 21.60 -23.64 -11.97
N VAL A 257 22.45 -22.91 -12.67
CA VAL A 257 22.10 -22.10 -13.82
C VAL A 257 22.76 -22.66 -15.08
N LEU A 258 21.95 -22.79 -16.14
CA LEU A 258 22.41 -23.19 -17.47
C LEU A 258 22.34 -21.98 -18.41
N ALA A 259 23.51 -21.44 -18.79
CA ALA A 259 23.57 -20.37 -19.77
C ALA A 259 23.14 -20.86 -21.16
N MET A 260 22.62 -19.95 -21.98
CA MET A 260 22.25 -20.27 -23.37
C MET A 260 23.46 -20.83 -24.12
N GLY A 261 23.28 -21.97 -24.79
CA GLY A 261 24.34 -22.68 -25.53
C GLY A 261 25.38 -23.40 -24.65
N ALA A 262 25.24 -23.38 -23.32
CA ALA A 262 26.12 -24.14 -22.45
C ALA A 262 25.69 -25.61 -22.35
N LEU A 263 26.67 -26.53 -22.29
CA LEU A 263 26.45 -27.98 -22.15
C LEU A 263 26.36 -28.43 -20.68
N ARG A 264 26.89 -27.66 -19.76
CA ARG A 264 26.93 -28.00 -18.34
C ARG A 264 26.36 -26.87 -17.50
N PRO A 265 25.52 -27.18 -16.50
CA PRO A 265 25.07 -26.19 -15.55
C PRO A 265 26.20 -25.76 -14.62
N ARG A 266 26.09 -24.54 -14.06
CA ARG A 266 26.99 -23.98 -13.04
C ARG A 266 26.20 -23.86 -11.73
N PRO A 267 26.72 -24.35 -10.61
CA PRO A 267 26.07 -24.17 -9.30
C PRO A 267 26.05 -22.69 -8.92
N VAL A 268 24.96 -22.26 -8.28
CA VAL A 268 24.77 -20.90 -7.75
C VAL A 268 24.13 -20.97 -6.37
N ASN A 269 24.60 -20.13 -5.47
CA ASN A 269 24.12 -20.06 -4.12
C ASN A 269 23.64 -18.64 -3.80
N LEU A 270 22.39 -18.33 -4.09
CA LEU A 270 21.83 -16.97 -3.91
C LEU A 270 20.53 -16.98 -3.10
N HIS A 271 20.20 -15.81 -2.57
CA HIS A 271 18.86 -15.48 -2.08
C HIS A 271 18.06 -14.87 -3.20
N LEU A 272 16.76 -15.16 -3.28
CA LEU A 272 15.86 -14.63 -4.29
C LEU A 272 14.80 -13.76 -3.64
N CYS A 273 14.80 -12.48 -3.97
CA CYS A 273 13.67 -11.58 -3.71
C CYS A 273 12.89 -11.37 -5.02
N THR A 274 11.59 -11.51 -4.97
CA THR A 274 10.69 -11.17 -6.07
C THR A 274 9.72 -10.09 -5.64
N ALA A 275 9.35 -9.19 -6.53
CA ALA A 275 8.34 -8.18 -6.25
C ALA A 275 7.33 -8.07 -7.39
N SER A 276 6.09 -7.72 -7.05
CA SER A 276 5.03 -7.44 -8.02
C SER A 276 4.01 -6.45 -7.44
N HIS A 277 3.47 -5.57 -8.28
CA HIS A 277 2.28 -4.81 -7.97
C HIS A 277 1.00 -5.55 -8.37
N ARG A 278 1.09 -6.56 -9.26
CA ARG A 278 -0.02 -7.42 -9.66
C ARG A 278 -0.22 -8.55 -8.66
N ASN A 279 -1.44 -9.01 -8.56
CA ASN A 279 -1.77 -10.22 -7.78
C ASN A 279 -1.34 -11.47 -8.57
N LEU A 280 -0.22 -12.09 -8.19
CA LEU A 280 0.31 -13.27 -8.88
C LEU A 280 -0.71 -14.42 -8.95
N ARG A 281 -1.62 -14.55 -7.99
CA ARG A 281 -2.65 -15.59 -8.00
C ARG A 281 -3.66 -15.38 -9.14
N GLN A 282 -3.97 -14.11 -9.44
CA GLN A 282 -4.80 -13.75 -10.60
C GLN A 282 -4.03 -13.99 -11.91
N GLU A 283 -2.73 -13.71 -11.95
CA GLU A 283 -1.88 -14.00 -13.10
C GLU A 283 -1.81 -15.50 -13.39
N VAL A 284 -1.77 -16.35 -12.36
CA VAL A 284 -1.86 -17.83 -12.47
C VAL A 284 -3.22 -18.23 -13.06
N SER A 285 -4.32 -17.72 -12.51
CA SER A 285 -5.67 -18.07 -12.99
C SER A 285 -5.93 -17.65 -14.42
N SER A 286 -5.24 -16.63 -14.93
CA SER A 286 -5.28 -16.19 -16.32
C SER A 286 -4.18 -16.81 -17.20
N SER A 287 -3.47 -17.83 -16.71
CA SER A 287 -2.40 -18.54 -17.41
C SER A 287 -1.24 -17.66 -17.89
N ARG A 288 -1.05 -16.47 -17.30
CA ARG A 288 0.10 -15.60 -17.57
C ARG A 288 1.29 -15.89 -16.67
N PHE A 289 1.05 -16.51 -15.51
CA PHE A 289 2.08 -16.93 -14.58
C PHE A 289 1.96 -18.42 -14.28
N ARG A 290 3.09 -19.12 -14.17
CA ARG A 290 3.11 -20.58 -13.90
C ARG A 290 2.74 -20.84 -12.45
N GLU A 291 1.87 -21.80 -12.21
CA GLU A 291 1.42 -22.21 -10.90
C GLU A 291 2.56 -22.82 -10.04
N ASP A 292 3.43 -23.62 -10.64
CA ASP A 292 4.57 -24.24 -9.98
C ASP A 292 5.57 -23.20 -9.46
N LEU A 293 5.91 -22.20 -10.27
CA LEU A 293 6.75 -21.07 -9.86
C LEU A 293 6.08 -20.24 -8.75
N TYR A 294 4.78 -19.96 -8.89
CA TYR A 294 4.03 -19.23 -7.88
C TYR A 294 4.16 -19.89 -6.50
N PHE A 295 3.89 -21.18 -6.37
CA PHE A 295 4.01 -21.86 -5.07
C PHE A 295 5.45 -21.87 -4.52
N ARG A 296 6.44 -21.73 -5.38
CA ARG A 296 7.86 -21.72 -4.94
C ARG A 296 8.32 -20.36 -4.44
N ILE A 297 7.77 -19.24 -4.97
CA ILE A 297 8.23 -17.90 -4.62
C ILE A 297 7.27 -17.13 -3.73
N SER A 298 5.99 -17.49 -3.65
CA SER A 298 4.95 -16.70 -2.97
C SER A 298 5.02 -16.74 -1.44
N SER A 299 5.86 -17.58 -0.85
CA SER A 299 6.00 -17.73 0.61
C SER A 299 7.47 -17.83 1.02
N PRO A 300 7.90 -17.08 2.04
CA PRO A 300 7.17 -16.03 2.77
C PRO A 300 6.88 -14.78 1.92
N SER A 301 5.85 -14.01 2.30
CA SER A 301 5.51 -12.77 1.62
C SER A 301 5.44 -11.58 2.57
N VAL A 302 5.78 -10.40 2.05
CA VAL A 302 5.70 -9.11 2.76
C VAL A 302 4.92 -8.12 1.92
N VAL A 303 3.98 -7.42 2.55
CA VAL A 303 3.19 -6.36 1.92
C VAL A 303 3.79 -5.00 2.28
N VAL A 304 4.17 -4.22 1.28
CA VAL A 304 4.61 -2.83 1.47
C VAL A 304 3.38 -1.94 1.46
N PRO A 305 3.04 -1.26 2.58
CA PRO A 305 1.86 -0.42 2.61
C PRO A 305 2.01 0.77 1.66
N PRO A 306 0.95 1.15 0.92
CA PRO A 306 0.99 2.33 0.05
C PRO A 306 1.07 3.62 0.86
N LEU A 307 1.53 4.72 0.22
CA LEU A 307 1.76 6.01 0.90
C LEU A 307 0.49 6.58 1.56
N ARG A 308 -0.68 6.36 0.96
CA ARG A 308 -1.99 6.74 1.54
C ARG A 308 -2.31 6.09 2.89
N GLN A 309 -1.59 5.04 3.26
CA GLN A 309 -1.66 4.39 4.58
C GLN A 309 -0.52 4.81 5.52
N ARG A 310 0.44 5.62 5.04
CA ARG A 310 1.64 6.09 5.74
C ARG A 310 1.73 7.61 5.71
N LEU A 311 0.61 8.28 6.01
CA LEU A 311 0.50 9.74 5.94
C LEU A 311 1.50 10.45 6.84
N ASP A 312 1.90 9.82 7.93
CA ASP A 312 2.93 10.26 8.87
C ASP A 312 4.30 10.50 8.22
N GLU A 313 4.59 9.81 7.12
CA GLU A 313 5.85 9.97 6.39
C GLU A 313 5.84 11.18 5.44
N ILE A 314 4.67 11.66 4.99
CA ILE A 314 4.56 12.68 3.94
C ILE A 314 5.32 13.97 4.27
N PRO A 315 5.21 14.58 5.47
CA PRO A 315 5.95 15.81 5.76
C PRO A 315 7.48 15.62 5.66
N TRP A 316 7.98 14.48 6.09
CA TRP A 316 9.40 14.14 6.03
C TRP A 316 9.87 13.85 4.61
N LEU A 317 9.03 13.21 3.79
CA LEU A 317 9.31 12.97 2.38
C LEU A 317 9.33 14.27 1.57
N VAL A 318 8.45 15.23 1.87
CA VAL A 318 8.50 16.59 1.32
C VAL A 318 9.84 17.25 1.65
N GLN A 319 10.25 17.20 2.91
CA GLN A 319 11.55 17.75 3.32
C GLN A 319 12.73 17.02 2.67
N LEU A 320 12.65 15.69 2.52
CA LEU A 320 13.66 14.89 1.81
C LEU A 320 13.78 15.30 0.34
N ALA A 321 12.64 15.55 -0.34
CA ALA A 321 12.65 16.01 -1.73
C ALA A 321 13.35 17.37 -1.88
N LEU A 322 13.19 18.29 -0.93
CA LEU A 322 13.77 19.61 -0.94
C LEU A 322 15.27 19.63 -0.62
N ARG A 323 15.81 18.61 0.06
CA ARG A 323 17.28 18.51 0.31
C ARG A 323 18.11 18.44 -0.97
N ALA A 324 17.52 17.97 -2.07
CA ALA A 324 18.18 17.91 -3.38
C ALA A 324 18.23 19.27 -4.10
N ILE A 325 17.62 20.31 -3.54
CA ILE A 325 17.54 21.66 -4.10
C ILE A 325 18.51 22.56 -3.33
N PRO A 326 19.44 23.26 -4.03
CA PRO A 326 20.46 24.08 -3.37
C PRO A 326 19.87 25.26 -2.59
N GLU A 327 18.77 25.84 -3.08
CA GLU A 327 18.11 26.99 -2.47
C GLU A 327 17.25 26.57 -1.28
N LYS A 328 17.32 27.33 -0.19
CA LYS A 328 16.50 27.11 0.97
C LYS A 328 15.06 27.59 0.72
N LEU A 329 14.15 26.65 0.61
CA LEU A 329 12.72 26.91 0.57
C LEU A 329 12.07 26.58 1.93
N THR A 330 11.22 27.47 2.42
CA THR A 330 10.33 27.18 3.56
C THR A 330 9.06 26.51 3.04
N VAL A 331 8.46 25.61 3.83
CA VAL A 331 7.26 24.89 3.41
C VAL A 331 6.04 25.46 4.12
N HIS A 332 5.04 25.86 3.36
CA HIS A 332 3.76 26.31 3.90
C HIS A 332 2.93 25.12 4.38
N THR A 333 2.26 25.24 5.53
CA THR A 333 1.40 24.20 6.11
C THR A 333 0.33 23.71 5.13
N LEU A 334 -0.29 24.62 4.38
CA LEU A 334 -1.30 24.24 3.39
C LEU A 334 -0.74 23.40 2.23
N PHE A 335 0.54 23.54 1.89
CA PHE A 335 1.18 22.66 0.91
C PHE A 335 1.23 21.23 1.42
N VAL A 336 1.65 21.05 2.67
CA VAL A 336 1.70 19.72 3.31
C VAL A 336 0.29 19.15 3.49
N GLU A 337 -0.68 19.99 3.90
CA GLU A 337 -2.08 19.58 4.00
C GLU A 337 -2.60 19.05 2.65
N GLN A 338 -2.34 19.75 1.55
CA GLN A 338 -2.71 19.29 0.21
C GLN A 338 -2.04 17.96 -0.15
N CYS A 339 -0.77 17.76 0.22
CA CYS A 339 -0.09 16.48 0.00
C CYS A 339 -0.73 15.34 0.81
N LEU A 340 -1.17 15.61 2.05
CA LEU A 340 -1.81 14.63 2.95
C LEU A 340 -3.21 14.21 2.49
N LEU A 341 -3.92 15.10 1.80
CA LEU A 341 -5.29 14.88 1.32
C LEU A 341 -5.34 14.11 -0.01
N ARG A 342 -4.21 13.98 -0.72
CA ARG A 342 -4.13 13.30 -2.03
C ARG A 342 -3.83 11.80 -1.90
N MET A 343 -4.18 11.03 -2.94
CA MET A 343 -4.10 9.56 -2.93
C MET A 343 -2.73 9.00 -3.31
N TRP A 344 -1.98 9.72 -4.13
CA TRP A 344 -0.65 9.37 -4.61
C TRP A 344 -0.57 7.97 -5.24
N PRO A 345 -1.18 7.73 -6.40
CA PRO A 345 -1.15 6.42 -7.07
C PRO A 345 0.28 5.95 -7.38
N GLY A 346 1.21 6.86 -7.68
CA GLY A 346 2.64 6.59 -7.84
C GLY A 346 3.43 6.60 -6.53
N ASN A 347 2.75 6.68 -5.37
CA ASN A 347 3.31 6.59 -4.04
C ASN A 347 4.48 7.57 -3.78
N VAL A 348 5.54 7.10 -3.11
CA VAL A 348 6.71 7.93 -2.75
C VAL A 348 7.40 8.49 -3.98
N ARG A 349 7.48 7.71 -5.08
CA ARG A 349 8.12 8.15 -6.33
C ARG A 349 7.42 9.40 -6.89
N GLU A 350 6.10 9.38 -6.94
CA GLU A 350 5.29 10.50 -7.43
C GLU A 350 5.40 11.70 -6.49
N LEU A 351 5.21 11.51 -5.18
CA LEU A 351 5.31 12.59 -4.20
C LEU A 351 6.65 13.32 -4.29
N LEU A 352 7.77 12.59 -4.35
CA LEU A 352 9.10 13.19 -4.44
C LEU A 352 9.30 13.96 -5.76
N ALA A 353 8.82 13.42 -6.89
CA ALA A 353 8.91 14.07 -8.19
C ALA A 353 8.08 15.36 -8.23
N GLU A 354 6.82 15.29 -7.80
CA GLU A 354 5.91 16.45 -7.78
C GLU A 354 6.35 17.53 -6.78
N THR A 355 6.91 17.14 -5.63
CA THR A 355 7.46 18.11 -4.68
C THR A 355 8.67 18.86 -5.27
N ARG A 356 9.55 18.17 -6.00
CA ARG A 356 10.69 18.82 -6.68
C ARG A 356 10.22 19.75 -7.80
N ALA A 357 9.25 19.33 -8.59
CA ALA A 357 8.66 20.15 -9.64
C ALA A 357 7.99 21.42 -9.06
N ALA A 358 7.24 21.26 -7.95
CA ALA A 358 6.64 22.38 -7.25
C ALA A 358 7.69 23.37 -6.70
N ALA A 359 8.80 22.86 -6.20
CA ALA A 359 9.89 23.70 -5.71
C ALA A 359 10.58 24.46 -6.85
N GLN A 360 10.81 23.82 -8.00
CA GLN A 360 11.33 24.49 -9.20
C GLN A 360 10.37 25.58 -9.69
N SER A 361 9.05 25.33 -9.67
CA SER A 361 8.03 26.32 -10.00
C SER A 361 8.07 27.51 -9.04
N ALA A 362 8.19 27.28 -7.73
CA ALA A 362 8.31 28.33 -6.74
C ALA A 362 9.53 29.22 -6.99
N LEU A 363 10.70 28.62 -7.21
CA LEU A 363 11.96 29.32 -7.51
C LEU A 363 11.86 30.13 -8.82
N GLY A 364 11.25 29.55 -9.87
CA GLY A 364 11.03 30.23 -11.14
C GLY A 364 10.14 31.48 -11.01
N LEU A 365 9.26 31.51 -10.01
CA LEU A 365 8.43 32.67 -9.65
C LEU A 365 9.08 33.60 -8.62
N GLY A 366 10.35 33.35 -8.22
CA GLY A 366 11.07 34.14 -7.21
C GLY A 366 10.57 33.96 -5.80
N SER A 367 9.79 32.89 -5.51
CA SER A 367 9.29 32.59 -4.17
C SER A 367 10.33 31.84 -3.35
N SER A 368 10.54 32.25 -2.10
CA SER A 368 11.32 31.51 -1.10
C SER A 368 10.47 30.52 -0.28
N ARG A 369 9.18 30.38 -0.64
CA ARG A 369 8.21 29.58 0.09
C ARG A 369 7.44 28.66 -0.84
N LEU A 370 7.35 27.38 -0.46
CA LEU A 370 6.57 26.39 -1.18
C LEU A 370 5.11 26.46 -0.72
N GLU A 371 4.21 26.80 -1.62
CA GLU A 371 2.79 27.01 -1.37
C GLU A 371 1.92 26.09 -2.24
N PRO A 372 0.63 25.87 -1.90
CA PRO A 372 -0.27 24.98 -2.66
C PRO A 372 -0.35 25.30 -4.15
N ILE A 373 -0.23 26.57 -4.54
CA ILE A 373 -0.30 27.01 -5.93
C ILE A 373 0.81 26.44 -6.81
N HIS A 374 1.94 26.06 -6.20
CA HIS A 374 3.08 25.48 -6.93
C HIS A 374 2.87 23.99 -7.22
N LEU A 375 1.94 23.32 -6.51
CA LEU A 375 1.66 21.89 -6.70
C LEU A 375 0.70 21.69 -7.87
N SER A 376 1.08 20.85 -8.83
CA SER A 376 0.22 20.53 -9.98
C SER A 376 -1.18 20.07 -9.54
N ALA A 377 -2.21 20.50 -10.26
CA ALA A 377 -3.59 20.10 -10.00
C ALA A 377 -3.78 18.58 -10.10
N HIS A 378 -3.02 17.93 -10.99
CA HIS A 378 -3.11 16.48 -11.22
C HIS A 378 -2.23 15.65 -10.27
N ALA A 379 -1.27 16.28 -9.58
CA ALA A 379 -0.37 15.56 -8.66
C ALA A 379 -1.15 14.80 -7.60
N GLY A 380 -0.86 13.52 -7.41
CA GLY A 380 -1.50 12.67 -6.41
C GLY A 380 -3.00 12.41 -6.62
N GLN A 381 -3.56 12.81 -7.75
CA GLN A 381 -4.95 12.49 -8.08
C GLN A 381 -5.07 11.03 -8.58
N PRO A 382 -6.22 10.38 -8.38
CA PRO A 382 -6.48 9.09 -8.99
C PRO A 382 -6.28 9.20 -10.51
N ILE A 383 -5.60 8.21 -11.09
CA ILE A 383 -5.55 8.09 -12.54
C ILE A 383 -6.90 7.50 -12.94
N ASP A 384 -7.73 8.29 -13.63
CA ASP A 384 -8.95 7.79 -14.27
C ASP A 384 -8.54 6.77 -15.34
N ARG A 385 -8.32 5.55 -14.92
CA ARG A 385 -8.40 4.42 -15.84
C ARG A 385 -9.88 4.32 -16.20
N GLN A 386 -10.24 4.62 -17.43
CA GLN A 386 -11.45 4.07 -18.00
C GLN A 386 -11.29 2.55 -17.85
N GLU A 387 -11.81 2.03 -16.77
CA GLU A 387 -11.97 0.59 -16.62
C GLU A 387 -12.88 0.16 -17.77
N GLU A 388 -12.32 -0.56 -18.76
CA GLU A 388 -13.16 -1.51 -19.46
C GLU A 388 -13.93 -2.26 -18.38
N PRO A 389 -15.26 -2.38 -18.48
CA PRO A 389 -16.06 -2.97 -17.41
C PRO A 389 -15.58 -4.39 -17.17
N GLN A 390 -14.68 -4.53 -16.19
CA GLN A 390 -14.36 -5.85 -15.64
C GLN A 390 -15.66 -6.36 -15.02
N PRO A 391 -16.08 -7.59 -15.33
CA PRO A 391 -17.21 -8.17 -14.65
C PRO A 391 -16.93 -8.10 -13.14
N PRO A 392 -17.89 -7.69 -12.31
CA PRO A 392 -17.67 -7.37 -10.91
C PRO A 392 -17.03 -8.57 -10.22
N CYS A 393 -15.75 -8.48 -9.93
CA CYS A 393 -15.05 -9.41 -9.06
C CYS A 393 -15.63 -9.17 -7.66
N ALA A 394 -16.49 -10.08 -7.21
CA ALA A 394 -17.10 -10.05 -5.90
C ALA A 394 -15.99 -10.07 -4.84
N VAL A 395 -15.66 -8.89 -4.32
CA VAL A 395 -14.86 -8.75 -3.11
C VAL A 395 -15.70 -9.38 -1.99
N LEU A 396 -15.32 -10.57 -1.56
CA LEU A 396 -15.84 -11.19 -0.34
C LEU A 396 -15.37 -10.35 0.86
N PHE A 397 -16.08 -9.24 1.09
CA PHE A 397 -16.13 -8.66 2.43
C PHE A 397 -16.90 -9.64 3.31
N HIS A 398 -16.23 -10.24 4.26
CA HIS A 398 -16.92 -10.86 5.40
C HIS A 398 -17.16 -9.73 6.42
N PRO A 399 -18.41 -9.22 6.54
CA PRO A 399 -18.78 -8.45 7.70
C PRO A 399 -18.92 -9.41 8.89
N PRO A 400 -18.72 -8.94 10.13
CA PRO A 400 -18.90 -9.77 11.32
C PRO A 400 -20.34 -10.30 11.38
N ILE A 401 -20.49 -11.52 11.83
CA ILE A 401 -21.72 -12.30 11.88
C ILE A 401 -22.73 -11.59 12.79
N GLY A 402 -23.49 -10.66 12.23
CA GLY A 402 -24.78 -10.25 12.74
C GLY A 402 -25.83 -11.19 12.13
N LYS A 403 -26.73 -11.73 12.94
CA LYS A 403 -27.84 -12.60 12.52
C LYS A 403 -28.60 -11.92 11.37
N LYS A 404 -28.35 -12.36 10.09
CA LYS A 404 -29.20 -11.97 8.97
C LYS A 404 -30.55 -12.62 9.15
N GLU A 405 -31.61 -11.83 9.22
CA GLU A 405 -32.99 -12.29 9.09
C GLU A 405 -33.10 -13.08 7.77
N GLN A 406 -33.63 -14.28 7.85
CA GLN A 406 -33.88 -15.10 6.66
C GLN A 406 -34.96 -14.42 5.82
N PRO A 407 -34.79 -14.31 4.48
CA PRO A 407 -35.81 -13.70 3.65
C PRO A 407 -37.15 -14.42 3.81
N ASP A 408 -38.20 -13.65 3.89
CA ASP A 408 -39.53 -14.16 3.98
C ASP A 408 -40.05 -14.71 2.64
N ARG A 409 -41.20 -15.37 2.67
CA ARG A 409 -41.81 -15.98 1.48
C ARG A 409 -42.05 -14.95 0.37
N ALA A 410 -42.55 -13.75 0.72
CA ALA A 410 -42.86 -12.70 -0.27
C ALA A 410 -41.62 -12.16 -0.96
N GLN A 411 -40.52 -11.99 -0.23
CA GLN A 411 -39.23 -11.58 -0.79
C GLN A 411 -38.65 -12.62 -1.76
N ILE A 412 -38.82 -13.91 -1.46
CA ILE A 412 -38.36 -15.00 -2.33
C ILE A 412 -39.22 -15.08 -3.60
N GLU A 413 -40.55 -14.93 -3.50
CA GLU A 413 -41.44 -14.93 -4.65
C GLU A 413 -41.24 -13.71 -5.54
N ASP A 414 -41.00 -12.53 -4.98
CA ASP A 414 -40.66 -11.32 -5.78
C ASP A 414 -39.31 -11.46 -6.51
N ALA A 415 -38.30 -11.98 -5.83
CA ALA A 415 -36.99 -12.22 -6.45
C ALA A 415 -37.05 -13.29 -7.56
N LEU A 416 -37.90 -14.31 -7.41
CA LEU A 416 -38.14 -15.32 -8.45
C LEU A 416 -38.82 -14.73 -9.68
N ARG A 417 -39.80 -13.84 -9.51
CA ARG A 417 -40.47 -13.15 -10.63
C ARG A 417 -39.46 -12.28 -11.40
N ARG A 418 -38.64 -11.48 -10.70
CA ARG A 418 -37.63 -10.61 -11.32
C ARG A 418 -36.53 -11.38 -12.06
N SER A 419 -36.32 -12.63 -11.71
CA SER A 419 -35.29 -13.49 -12.32
C SER A 419 -35.87 -14.57 -13.20
N GLU A 420 -37.16 -14.44 -13.61
CA GLU A 420 -37.84 -15.36 -14.50
C GLU A 420 -37.71 -16.85 -14.11
N GLY A 421 -37.73 -17.12 -12.80
CA GLY A 421 -37.58 -18.46 -12.25
C GLY A 421 -36.17 -19.03 -12.21
N ASN A 422 -35.14 -18.24 -12.56
CA ASN A 422 -33.74 -18.68 -12.55
C ASN A 422 -33.18 -18.72 -11.14
N ILE A 423 -33.04 -19.94 -10.57
CA ILE A 423 -32.59 -20.17 -9.19
C ILE A 423 -31.22 -19.55 -8.90
N SER A 424 -30.32 -19.54 -9.87
CA SER A 424 -28.97 -18.98 -9.65
C SER A 424 -28.98 -17.45 -9.62
N ALA A 425 -29.83 -16.81 -10.42
CA ALA A 425 -30.04 -15.37 -10.42
C ALA A 425 -30.80 -14.93 -9.16
N THR A 426 -31.86 -15.66 -8.76
CA THR A 426 -32.62 -15.42 -7.52
C THR A 426 -31.73 -15.52 -6.28
N ALA A 427 -30.88 -16.54 -6.20
CA ALA A 427 -29.96 -16.69 -5.08
C ALA A 427 -28.99 -15.50 -4.97
N ARG A 428 -28.51 -14.98 -6.09
CA ARG A 428 -27.67 -13.76 -6.14
C ARG A 428 -28.42 -12.52 -5.68
N LEU A 429 -29.65 -12.31 -6.14
CA LEU A 429 -30.48 -11.16 -5.74
C LEU A 429 -30.77 -11.14 -4.23
N LEU A 430 -30.96 -12.31 -3.63
CA LEU A 430 -31.23 -12.44 -2.20
C LEU A 430 -29.96 -12.55 -1.34
N GLY A 431 -28.77 -12.53 -1.94
CA GLY A 431 -27.50 -12.70 -1.23
C GLY A 431 -27.36 -14.06 -0.52
N LEU A 432 -27.97 -15.10 -1.10
CA LEU A 432 -27.99 -16.47 -0.58
C LEU A 432 -27.17 -17.41 -1.47
N HIS A 433 -26.65 -18.49 -0.86
CA HIS A 433 -26.09 -19.57 -1.67
C HIS A 433 -27.21 -20.40 -2.32
N ARG A 434 -27.00 -20.92 -3.55
CA ARG A 434 -27.99 -21.69 -4.31
C ARG A 434 -28.61 -22.85 -3.53
N THR A 435 -27.83 -23.52 -2.70
CA THR A 435 -28.30 -24.60 -1.81
C THR A 435 -29.19 -24.10 -0.68
N GLN A 436 -28.92 -22.90 -0.16
CA GLN A 436 -29.75 -22.29 0.88
C GLN A 436 -31.12 -21.87 0.30
N LEU A 437 -31.12 -21.25 -0.88
CA LEU A 437 -32.37 -20.89 -1.58
C LEU A 437 -33.22 -22.15 -1.87
N LYS A 438 -32.63 -23.24 -2.37
CA LYS A 438 -33.37 -24.50 -2.58
C LYS A 438 -34.03 -25.03 -1.31
N ARG A 439 -33.34 -24.95 -0.16
CA ARG A 439 -33.93 -25.35 1.15
C ARG A 439 -35.09 -24.45 1.57
N LEU A 440 -34.99 -23.14 1.29
CA LEU A 440 -36.05 -22.18 1.59
C LEU A 440 -37.26 -22.38 0.68
N LEU A 441 -37.05 -22.64 -0.62
CA LEU A 441 -38.13 -22.97 -1.56
C LEU A 441 -38.90 -24.22 -1.12
N LEU A 442 -38.22 -25.27 -0.68
CA LEU A 442 -38.85 -26.47 -0.12
C LEU A 442 -39.60 -26.18 1.19
N ARG A 443 -39.00 -25.37 2.07
CA ARG A 443 -39.60 -25.01 3.37
C ARG A 443 -40.87 -24.17 3.23
N TYR A 444 -40.90 -23.25 2.24
CA TYR A 444 -42.07 -22.39 1.99
C TYR A 444 -43.05 -22.96 0.98
N GLY A 445 -42.81 -24.16 0.44
CA GLY A 445 -43.70 -24.83 -0.51
C GLY A 445 -43.84 -24.08 -1.86
N ILE A 446 -42.79 -23.36 -2.31
CA ILE A 446 -42.82 -22.60 -3.55
C ILE A 446 -42.42 -23.53 -4.70
N ALA A 447 -43.37 -23.87 -5.57
CA ALA A 447 -43.17 -24.71 -6.75
C ALA A 447 -42.67 -23.86 -7.91
N LEU A 448 -41.54 -24.24 -8.53
CA LEU A 448 -40.91 -23.55 -9.64
C LEU A 448 -41.74 -23.60 -10.95
N GLY A 449 -42.76 -24.41 -11.05
CA GLY A 449 -43.58 -24.62 -12.22
C GLY A 449 -44.76 -23.67 -12.48
N ALA A 450 -45.01 -22.73 -11.55
CA ALA A 450 -46.22 -21.85 -11.61
C ALA A 450 -45.90 -20.44 -12.17
N LEU A 451 -44.66 -20.11 -12.49
CA LEU A 451 -44.23 -18.76 -12.89
C LEU A 451 -43.70 -18.66 -14.32
N SER A 452 -43.74 -19.74 -15.11
CA SER A 452 -43.35 -19.77 -16.52
C SER A 452 -44.50 -20.12 -17.46
N ARG A 453 -45.73 -19.69 -17.15
CA ARG A 453 -46.87 -19.79 -18.09
C ARG A 453 -47.50 -18.41 -18.23
N ASP A 454 -46.95 -17.62 -19.14
CA ASP A 454 -47.64 -16.59 -19.91
C ASP A 454 -46.75 -16.10 -21.06
N GLN A 455 -46.49 -16.95 -22.03
CA GLN A 455 -46.06 -16.61 -23.40
C GLN A 455 -45.95 -17.90 -24.25
N THR A 456 -47.08 -18.47 -24.61
CA THR A 456 -47.20 -19.29 -25.86
C THR A 456 -48.68 -19.33 -26.19
N LEU A 457 -49.14 -18.33 -26.89
CA LEU A 457 -50.31 -18.34 -27.78
C LEU A 457 -50.10 -17.15 -28.73
N ASP A 458 -49.61 -17.44 -29.89
CA ASP A 458 -49.80 -16.78 -31.18
C ASP A 458 -48.57 -17.07 -32.04
N ASP A 459 -48.71 -18.10 -32.88
CA ASP A 459 -48.11 -18.23 -34.20
C ASP A 459 -48.34 -19.68 -34.72
N GLU A 460 -49.57 -19.94 -35.13
CA GLU A 460 -49.89 -20.94 -36.16
C GLU A 460 -51.06 -20.38 -36.97
N GLU A 461 -50.73 -19.77 -38.13
CA GLU A 461 -51.55 -19.80 -39.36
C GLU A 461 -50.81 -19.01 -40.44
N GLY A 462 -50.43 -19.71 -41.50
CA GLY A 462 -50.02 -19.01 -42.72
C GLY A 462 -49.06 -19.77 -43.64
N GLU A 463 -49.35 -20.99 -44.01
CA GLU A 463 -48.84 -21.55 -45.25
C GLU A 463 -49.87 -21.47 -46.34
N SER A 464 -49.49 -20.89 -47.48
CA SER A 464 -49.80 -21.29 -48.81
C SER A 464 -48.71 -20.92 -49.77
#